data_3cc668b40d564a19417b55a18650def8
#
_entry.id   3cc668b40d564a19417b55a18650def8
#
_cell.length_a   1.000
_cell.length_b   1.000
_cell.length_c   1.000
_cell.angle_alpha   90.00
_cell.angle_beta   90.00
_cell.angle_gamma   90.00
#
_symmetry.space_group_name_H-M   'P 1'
#
loop_
_entity.id
_entity.type
_entity.pdbx_description
1 polymer ?
#
loop_
_entity_poly.entity_id
_entity_poly.type
_entity_poly.pdbx_seq_one_letter_code
_entity_poly.pdbx_strand_id
1 'polypeptide(L)'
;MARTHSNPDRHDVGSKVRALGEAVELSEGRVDEDVLTRARTAVQRTGKRMAFSGDLTVVALAGATGSGKSTSFNAISGTQLAQPGVTRPTTSKAMAAFWGQEVPNDLLDWLEVPTRHVVSGGDASLNGLVLLDLPDHDSTERAHRDEVDRLVQLVDMFVWVVDPQKYADAALHDRYLKPLAPHADVMMVVLNQVDRLTPEARDQTMRDLRRLLDSEGLGKARLCAISAFTGEGVPELRAQLAQAISEKQMAAKRLEADVTLVAKELSEEIGHADPDEVGEQRAKQLNRALGEAAGVAVVTEAVLKATRRRGTLATGWPAITWVKRLRPDPLR
;
A
#
# COMPACT_ATOMS: atom_id res chain seq x y z
N MET A 1 16.84 11.43 21.25
CA MET A 1 15.80 12.09 20.45
C MET A 1 16.23 12.11 19.00
N ALA A 2 15.91 11.10 18.24
CA ALA A 2 16.23 11.01 16.82
C ALA A 2 15.16 11.76 16.03
N ARG A 3 15.54 12.83 15.32
CA ARG A 3 14.68 13.52 14.38
C ARG A 3 14.52 12.61 13.17
N THR A 4 13.32 12.04 12.98
CA THR A 4 12.91 11.36 11.77
C THR A 4 12.93 12.35 10.61
N HIS A 5 13.89 12.21 9.70
CA HIS A 5 13.89 12.91 8.43
C HIS A 5 12.88 12.18 7.52
N SER A 6 11.65 12.68 7.48
CA SER A 6 10.69 12.33 6.42
C SER A 6 11.25 12.84 5.09
N ASN A 7 11.34 11.95 4.10
CA ASN A 7 11.75 12.31 2.74
C ASN A 7 10.66 13.18 2.09
N PRO A 8 10.96 14.44 1.70
CA PRO A 8 9.95 15.38 1.18
C PRO A 8 9.49 15.09 -0.25
N ASP A 9 10.09 14.12 -0.95
CA ASP A 9 9.76 13.79 -2.33
C ASP A 9 8.61 12.76 -2.48
N ARG A 10 8.05 12.26 -1.38
CA ARG A 10 6.81 11.49 -1.41
C ARG A 10 5.63 12.43 -1.30
N HIS A 11 4.84 12.52 -2.36
CA HIS A 11 3.47 13.01 -2.32
C HIS A 11 2.65 12.06 -1.44
N ASP A 12 2.82 12.18 -0.13
CA ASP A 12 2.09 11.37 0.84
C ASP A 12 0.71 11.99 1.04
N VAL A 13 -0.29 11.42 0.35
CA VAL A 13 -1.71 11.77 0.51
C VAL A 13 -2.09 11.72 1.99
N GLY A 14 -1.52 10.80 2.76
CA GLY A 14 -1.76 10.66 4.18
C GLY A 14 -1.30 11.89 4.99
N SER A 15 -0.16 12.50 4.67
CA SER A 15 0.31 13.71 5.34
C SER A 15 -0.61 14.91 5.03
N LYS A 16 -1.07 15.03 3.79
CA LYS A 16 -2.01 16.07 3.37
C LYS A 16 -3.35 15.94 4.08
N VAL A 17 -3.85 14.71 4.21
CA VAL A 17 -5.12 14.44 4.91
C VAL A 17 -5.01 14.72 6.40
N ARG A 18 -3.91 14.34 7.05
CA ARG A 18 -3.67 14.69 8.45
C ARG A 18 -3.64 16.21 8.64
N ALA A 19 -2.91 16.92 7.78
CA ALA A 19 -2.84 18.38 7.83
C ALA A 19 -4.20 19.04 7.60
N LEU A 20 -5.01 18.50 6.65
CA LEU A 20 -6.38 18.98 6.46
C LEU A 20 -7.25 18.71 7.70
N GLY A 21 -7.13 17.53 8.33
CA GLY A 21 -7.85 17.22 9.57
C GLY A 21 -7.52 18.19 10.70
N GLU A 22 -6.23 18.48 10.90
CA GLU A 22 -5.77 19.48 11.87
C GLU A 22 -6.29 20.89 11.54
N ALA A 23 -6.28 21.26 10.25
CA ALA A 23 -6.82 22.54 9.80
C ALA A 23 -8.33 22.66 10.07
N VAL A 24 -9.10 21.61 9.84
CA VAL A 24 -10.54 21.53 10.13
C VAL A 24 -10.82 21.76 11.63
N GLU A 25 -10.10 21.05 12.50
CA GLU A 25 -10.25 21.21 13.96
C GLU A 25 -9.96 22.64 14.41
N LEU A 26 -8.93 23.28 13.85
CA LEU A 26 -8.55 24.65 14.19
C LEU A 26 -9.52 25.70 13.63
N SER A 27 -10.31 25.34 12.61
CA SER A 27 -11.25 26.23 11.93
C SER A 27 -12.68 26.16 12.48
N GLU A 28 -12.96 25.28 13.44
CA GLU A 28 -14.30 25.13 14.03
C GLU A 28 -14.84 26.45 14.61
N GLY A 29 -16.09 26.77 14.24
CA GLY A 29 -16.75 28.00 14.67
C GLY A 29 -16.23 29.30 14.05
N ARG A 30 -15.40 29.22 13.00
CA ARG A 30 -14.73 30.37 12.37
C ARG A 30 -14.87 30.44 10.86
N VAL A 31 -15.34 29.36 10.26
CA VAL A 31 -15.49 29.17 8.82
C VAL A 31 -16.89 28.62 8.58
N ASP A 32 -17.40 28.83 7.39
CA ASP A 32 -18.71 28.33 6.98
C ASP A 32 -18.83 26.81 7.22
N GLU A 33 -19.94 26.38 7.85
CA GLU A 33 -20.15 24.98 8.27
C GLU A 33 -20.24 24.02 7.07
N ASP A 34 -20.70 24.51 5.90
CA ASP A 34 -20.76 23.69 4.69
C ASP A 34 -19.34 23.38 4.19
N VAL A 35 -18.39 24.31 4.29
CA VAL A 35 -16.97 24.10 3.95
C VAL A 35 -16.33 23.13 4.95
N LEU A 36 -16.59 23.30 6.25
CA LEU A 36 -16.11 22.37 7.28
C LEU A 36 -16.66 20.96 7.10
N THR A 37 -17.93 20.84 6.75
CA THR A 37 -18.59 19.53 6.49
C THR A 37 -17.97 18.82 5.29
N ARG A 38 -17.68 19.53 4.20
CA ARG A 38 -16.95 18.96 3.05
C ARG A 38 -15.55 18.51 3.43
N ALA A 39 -14.84 19.33 4.20
CA ALA A 39 -13.49 19.02 4.66
C ALA A 39 -13.47 17.79 5.60
N ARG A 40 -14.38 17.71 6.58
CA ARG A 40 -14.54 16.53 7.45
C ARG A 40 -14.86 15.27 6.64
N THR A 41 -15.74 15.39 5.65
CA THR A 41 -16.10 14.27 4.77
C THR A 41 -14.89 13.79 3.97
N ALA A 42 -14.06 14.68 3.44
CA ALA A 42 -12.84 14.35 2.74
C ALA A 42 -11.84 13.61 3.66
N VAL A 43 -11.64 14.10 4.88
CA VAL A 43 -10.78 13.46 5.89
C VAL A 43 -11.31 12.08 6.27
N GLN A 44 -12.62 11.94 6.52
CA GLN A 44 -13.23 10.66 6.91
C GLN A 44 -13.15 9.61 5.80
N ARG A 45 -13.39 10.00 4.53
CA ARG A 45 -13.30 9.09 3.37
C ARG A 45 -11.91 8.51 3.19
N THR A 46 -10.89 9.23 3.61
CA THR A 46 -9.49 8.80 3.47
C THR A 46 -9.13 7.70 4.46
N GLY A 47 -9.75 7.68 5.63
CA GLY A 47 -9.52 6.67 6.67
C GLY A 47 -8.08 6.60 7.19
N LYS A 48 -7.90 5.95 8.34
CA LYS A 48 -6.57 5.77 8.98
C LYS A 48 -5.58 5.03 8.08
N ARG A 49 -6.08 4.12 7.24
CA ARG A 49 -5.25 3.29 6.37
C ARG A 49 -4.51 4.08 5.30
N MET A 50 -5.18 5.00 4.59
CA MET A 50 -4.52 5.84 3.60
C MET A 50 -3.54 6.83 4.23
N ALA A 51 -3.73 7.18 5.50
CA ALA A 51 -2.79 8.00 6.25
C ALA A 51 -1.42 7.32 6.44
N PHE A 52 -1.33 5.99 6.41
CA PHE A 52 -0.08 5.23 6.55
C PHE A 52 0.45 4.66 5.24
N SER A 53 -0.43 4.25 4.32
CA SER A 53 0.00 3.59 3.08
C SER A 53 0.14 4.54 1.88
N GLY A 54 -0.53 5.71 1.89
CA GLY A 54 -0.49 6.65 0.77
C GLY A 54 -0.78 5.98 -0.58
N ASP A 55 0.19 6.00 -1.47
CA ASP A 55 0.19 5.37 -2.79
C ASP A 55 0.70 3.91 -2.79
N LEU A 56 1.10 3.38 -1.62
CA LEU A 56 1.59 2.01 -1.50
C LEU A 56 0.44 1.01 -1.54
N THR A 57 0.65 -0.12 -2.20
CA THR A 57 -0.30 -1.22 -2.26
C THR A 57 0.19 -2.38 -1.41
N VAL A 58 -0.55 -2.70 -0.35
CA VAL A 58 -0.23 -3.79 0.57
C VAL A 58 -0.96 -5.05 0.13
N VAL A 59 -0.21 -6.08 -0.22
CA VAL A 59 -0.73 -7.40 -0.62
C VAL A 59 -0.26 -8.44 0.36
N ALA A 60 -1.17 -9.22 0.94
CA ALA A 60 -0.84 -10.31 1.84
C ALA A 60 -1.01 -11.67 1.16
N LEU A 61 0.03 -12.51 1.24
CA LEU A 61 -0.04 -13.91 0.88
C LEU A 61 -0.54 -14.72 2.07
N ALA A 62 -1.63 -15.44 1.87
CA ALA A 62 -2.21 -16.39 2.82
C ALA A 62 -2.32 -17.78 2.18
N GLY A 63 -2.47 -18.80 2.99
CA GLY A 63 -2.63 -20.17 2.49
C GLY A 63 -2.18 -21.20 3.51
N ALA A 64 -2.64 -22.44 3.33
CA ALA A 64 -2.31 -23.55 4.21
C ALA A 64 -0.82 -23.94 4.11
N THR A 65 -0.31 -24.59 5.15
CA THR A 65 1.02 -25.17 5.12
C THR A 65 1.17 -26.15 3.95
N GLY A 66 2.23 -25.96 3.17
CA GLY A 66 2.53 -26.78 1.99
C GLY A 66 1.84 -26.32 0.68
N SER A 67 0.98 -25.29 0.70
CA SER A 67 0.42 -24.72 -0.53
C SER A 67 1.46 -24.02 -1.43
N GLY A 68 2.65 -23.76 -0.91
CA GLY A 68 3.73 -23.09 -1.63
C GLY A 68 3.71 -21.56 -1.51
N LYS A 69 3.14 -21.01 -0.43
CA LYS A 69 3.07 -19.58 -0.14
C LYS A 69 4.45 -18.90 -0.22
N SER A 70 5.45 -19.41 0.55
CA SER A 70 6.81 -18.85 0.56
C SER A 70 7.53 -19.04 -0.80
N THR A 71 7.25 -20.12 -1.52
CA THR A 71 7.76 -20.30 -2.89
C THR A 71 7.13 -19.27 -3.84
N SER A 72 5.82 -19.01 -3.69
CA SER A 72 5.12 -17.96 -4.46
C SER A 72 5.64 -16.56 -4.13
N PHE A 73 5.93 -16.30 -2.85
CA PHE A 73 6.58 -15.06 -2.42
C PHE A 73 7.92 -14.84 -3.13
N ASN A 74 8.78 -15.87 -3.15
CA ASN A 74 10.06 -15.82 -3.86
C ASN A 74 9.87 -15.68 -5.38
N ALA A 75 8.92 -16.41 -5.97
CA ALA A 75 8.62 -16.30 -7.39
C ALA A 75 8.11 -14.91 -7.79
N ILE A 76 7.26 -14.28 -6.97
CA ILE A 76 6.76 -12.92 -7.21
C ILE A 76 7.91 -11.91 -7.02
N SER A 77 8.72 -12.04 -5.97
CA SER A 77 9.81 -11.11 -5.68
C SER A 77 11.01 -11.27 -6.63
N GLY A 78 11.14 -12.41 -7.30
CA GLY A 78 12.31 -12.74 -8.10
C GLY A 78 13.58 -12.97 -7.25
N THR A 79 13.40 -13.28 -5.97
CA THR A 79 14.47 -13.42 -4.98
C THR A 79 14.28 -14.68 -4.14
N GLN A 80 15.29 -15.05 -3.33
CA GLN A 80 15.23 -16.21 -2.43
C GLN A 80 15.14 -15.71 -0.96
N LEU A 81 14.17 -14.83 -0.67
CA LEU A 81 14.04 -14.20 0.66
C LEU A 81 13.36 -15.13 1.67
N ALA A 82 12.27 -15.79 1.27
CA ALA A 82 11.58 -16.75 2.10
C ALA A 82 12.25 -18.13 1.98
N GLN A 83 12.54 -18.77 3.11
CA GLN A 83 13.06 -20.13 3.09
C GLN A 83 11.90 -21.14 2.96
N PRO A 84 11.78 -21.83 1.82
CA PRO A 84 10.83 -22.94 1.72
C PRO A 84 11.33 -24.08 2.62
N GLY A 85 10.56 -24.45 3.63
CA GLY A 85 10.97 -25.50 4.57
C GLY A 85 9.94 -26.61 4.69
N VAL A 86 10.44 -27.83 4.93
CA VAL A 86 9.64 -29.03 5.18
C VAL A 86 9.38 -29.23 6.69
N THR A 87 10.14 -28.55 7.55
CA THR A 87 10.03 -28.63 9.03
C THR A 87 9.11 -27.52 9.58
N ARG A 88 8.09 -27.89 10.34
CA ARG A 88 7.10 -26.98 10.98
C ARG A 88 7.66 -26.34 12.23
N PRO A 89 7.35 -25.05 12.51
CA PRO A 89 6.76 -24.04 11.62
C PRO A 89 7.83 -23.36 10.76
N THR A 90 7.57 -23.21 9.44
CA THR A 90 8.54 -22.65 8.48
C THR A 90 8.67 -21.14 8.56
N THR A 91 7.60 -20.43 8.90
CA THR A 91 7.60 -18.97 9.02
C THR A 91 6.98 -18.60 10.37
N SER A 92 7.83 -18.26 11.35
CA SER A 92 7.38 -17.90 12.71
C SER A 92 7.02 -16.42 12.86
N LYS A 93 7.41 -15.58 11.89
CA LYS A 93 7.17 -14.12 11.90
C LYS A 93 6.85 -13.64 10.48
N ALA A 94 5.97 -12.64 10.38
CA ALA A 94 5.66 -12.01 9.11
C ALA A 94 6.90 -11.39 8.46
N MET A 95 6.96 -11.48 7.12
CA MET A 95 8.02 -10.92 6.30
C MET A 95 7.41 -10.02 5.23
N ALA A 96 8.09 -8.92 4.89
CA ALA A 96 7.72 -8.03 3.81
C ALA A 96 8.81 -7.94 2.74
N ALA A 97 8.40 -7.97 1.48
CA ALA A 97 9.19 -7.50 0.35
C ALA A 97 8.58 -6.20 -0.19
N PHE A 98 9.41 -5.21 -0.44
CA PHE A 98 9.00 -3.90 -0.88
C PHE A 98 9.70 -3.50 -2.17
N TRP A 99 8.93 -3.03 -3.16
CA TRP A 99 9.41 -2.47 -4.43
C TRP A 99 9.41 -0.96 -4.35
N GLY A 100 10.58 -0.38 -4.09
CA GLY A 100 10.79 1.06 -3.98
C GLY A 100 12.19 1.39 -3.50
N GLN A 101 12.46 2.70 -3.31
CA GLN A 101 13.80 3.17 -2.93
C GLN A 101 14.05 3.09 -1.43
N GLU A 102 13.01 3.34 -0.62
CA GLU A 102 13.11 3.38 0.85
C GLU A 102 12.03 2.52 1.47
N VAL A 103 12.40 1.74 2.49
CA VAL A 103 11.47 0.89 3.24
C VAL A 103 10.42 1.76 3.93
N PRO A 104 9.11 1.47 3.76
CA PRO A 104 8.04 2.19 4.44
C PRO A 104 7.95 1.76 5.92
N ASN A 105 8.92 2.19 6.74
CA ASN A 105 9.05 1.71 8.11
C ASN A 105 7.81 1.98 8.95
N ASP A 106 7.21 3.18 8.88
CA ASP A 106 6.02 3.54 9.66
C ASP A 106 4.84 2.61 9.35
N LEU A 107 4.64 2.26 8.06
CA LEU A 107 3.62 1.30 7.63
C LEU A 107 3.93 -0.11 8.16
N LEU A 108 5.18 -0.57 8.04
CA LEU A 108 5.58 -1.92 8.44
C LEU A 108 5.67 -2.07 9.96
N ASP A 109 5.94 -0.98 10.71
CA ASP A 109 5.85 -0.94 12.17
C ASP A 109 4.38 -1.06 12.60
N TRP A 110 3.48 -0.32 11.95
CA TRP A 110 2.05 -0.39 12.21
C TRP A 110 1.44 -1.77 11.87
N LEU A 111 1.96 -2.45 10.82
CA LEU A 111 1.61 -3.82 10.45
C LEU A 111 2.30 -4.88 11.32
N GLU A 112 3.19 -4.49 12.23
CA GLU A 112 3.99 -5.37 13.09
C GLU A 112 4.87 -6.38 12.32
N VAL A 113 5.40 -5.96 11.16
CA VAL A 113 6.26 -6.79 10.30
C VAL A 113 7.73 -6.55 10.62
N PRO A 114 8.43 -7.48 11.30
CA PRO A 114 9.80 -7.28 11.73
C PRO A 114 10.84 -7.52 10.63
N THR A 115 10.55 -8.41 9.68
CA THR A 115 11.50 -8.79 8.62
C THR A 115 11.14 -8.05 7.33
N ARG A 116 12.07 -7.22 6.84
CA ARG A 116 11.81 -6.28 5.74
C ARG A 116 12.92 -6.35 4.70
N HIS A 117 12.54 -6.51 3.45
CA HIS A 117 13.47 -6.60 2.33
C HIS A 117 13.09 -5.62 1.22
N VAL A 118 14.08 -4.91 0.68
CA VAL A 118 13.92 -4.11 -0.53
C VAL A 118 14.23 -4.97 -1.74
N VAL A 119 13.30 -5.02 -2.68
CA VAL A 119 13.51 -5.68 -3.99
C VAL A 119 14.11 -4.64 -4.93
N SER A 120 15.41 -4.76 -5.20
CA SER A 120 16.14 -3.85 -6.09
C SER A 120 16.22 -4.43 -7.50
N GLY A 121 16.03 -3.62 -8.53
CA GLY A 121 16.18 -4.03 -9.94
C GLY A 121 15.07 -4.95 -10.47
N GLY A 122 13.93 -5.01 -9.78
CA GLY A 122 12.76 -5.77 -10.20
C GLY A 122 11.92 -5.07 -11.27
N ASP A 123 10.77 -5.68 -11.57
CA ASP A 123 9.78 -5.15 -12.50
C ASP A 123 9.24 -3.81 -12.01
N ALA A 124 9.45 -2.74 -12.80
CA ALA A 124 9.00 -1.40 -12.47
C ALA A 124 7.47 -1.28 -12.33
N SER A 125 6.71 -2.19 -12.92
CA SER A 125 5.25 -2.24 -12.80
C SER A 125 4.78 -2.58 -11.38
N LEU A 126 5.66 -3.15 -10.55
CA LEU A 126 5.41 -3.48 -9.17
C LEU A 126 5.87 -2.38 -8.18
N ASN A 127 6.35 -1.25 -8.67
CA ASN A 127 6.75 -0.14 -7.80
C ASN A 127 5.59 0.32 -6.89
N GLY A 128 5.87 0.44 -5.60
CA GLY A 128 4.86 0.74 -4.58
C GLY A 128 4.17 -0.50 -3.99
N LEU A 129 4.55 -1.72 -4.43
CA LEU A 129 4.06 -2.95 -3.81
C LEU A 129 4.77 -3.20 -2.47
N VAL A 130 3.97 -3.54 -1.47
CA VAL A 130 4.39 -4.16 -0.20
C VAL A 130 3.78 -5.56 -0.16
N LEU A 131 4.58 -6.58 -0.42
CA LEU A 131 4.15 -7.97 -0.39
C LEU A 131 4.47 -8.58 0.97
N LEU A 132 3.46 -9.09 1.65
CA LEU A 132 3.59 -9.72 2.97
C LEU A 132 3.49 -11.24 2.85
N ASP A 133 4.46 -11.96 3.40
CA ASP A 133 4.34 -13.41 3.68
C ASP A 133 3.91 -13.58 5.13
N LEU A 134 2.67 -14.02 5.31
CA LEU A 134 2.10 -14.21 6.64
C LEU A 134 2.48 -15.58 7.19
N PRO A 135 2.65 -15.72 8.53
CA PRO A 135 2.91 -17.01 9.15
C PRO A 135 1.85 -18.04 8.82
N ASP A 136 2.25 -19.32 8.80
CA ASP A 136 1.30 -20.43 8.60
C ASP A 136 0.35 -20.53 9.79
N HIS A 137 -0.94 -20.61 9.51
CA HIS A 137 -2.01 -20.55 10.50
C HIS A 137 -2.38 -21.95 11.05
N ASP A 138 -1.48 -22.62 11.74
CA ASP A 138 -1.76 -23.91 12.37
C ASP A 138 -2.19 -23.81 13.86
N SER A 139 -2.41 -22.58 14.40
CA SER A 139 -2.73 -22.36 15.80
C SER A 139 -4.20 -21.96 16.03
N THR A 140 -4.75 -22.40 17.14
CA THR A 140 -6.13 -22.30 17.69
C THR A 140 -7.15 -21.32 17.06
N GLU A 141 -8.38 -21.84 16.84
CA GLU A 141 -9.49 -21.26 16.04
C GLU A 141 -9.94 -19.81 16.37
N ARG A 142 -9.72 -19.28 17.55
CA ARG A 142 -10.18 -17.94 17.94
C ARG A 142 -9.16 -16.84 17.56
N ALA A 143 -7.88 -17.09 17.79
CA ALA A 143 -6.82 -16.15 17.44
C ALA A 143 -6.73 -15.89 15.92
N HIS A 144 -7.19 -16.82 15.10
CA HIS A 144 -7.16 -16.70 13.64
C HIS A 144 -8.23 -15.78 13.07
N ARG A 145 -9.46 -15.78 13.58
CA ARG A 145 -10.51 -14.86 13.08
C ARG A 145 -10.14 -13.43 13.34
N ASP A 146 -9.70 -13.14 14.56
CA ASP A 146 -9.30 -11.78 14.96
C ASP A 146 -8.11 -11.30 14.12
N GLU A 147 -7.16 -12.19 13.78
CA GLU A 147 -6.02 -11.88 12.93
C GLU A 147 -6.42 -11.67 11.46
N VAL A 148 -7.29 -12.52 10.91
CA VAL A 148 -7.80 -12.36 9.53
C VAL A 148 -8.64 -11.09 9.43
N ASP A 149 -9.55 -10.83 10.37
CA ASP A 149 -10.36 -9.62 10.40
C ASP A 149 -9.51 -8.36 10.52
N ARG A 150 -8.45 -8.42 11.34
CA ARG A 150 -7.46 -7.34 11.45
C ARG A 150 -6.76 -7.12 10.11
N LEU A 151 -6.25 -8.19 9.50
CA LEU A 151 -5.51 -8.11 8.24
C LEU A 151 -6.38 -7.63 7.08
N VAL A 152 -7.66 -8.04 7.00
CA VAL A 152 -8.61 -7.53 5.99
C VAL A 152 -8.73 -6.01 6.03
N GLN A 153 -8.65 -5.43 7.22
CA GLN A 153 -8.69 -3.97 7.39
C GLN A 153 -7.36 -3.29 7.03
N LEU A 154 -6.26 -4.05 7.00
CA LEU A 154 -4.90 -3.54 6.88
C LEU A 154 -4.29 -3.71 5.49
N VAL A 155 -4.76 -4.67 4.68
CA VAL A 155 -4.21 -4.95 3.35
C VAL A 155 -5.14 -4.50 2.22
N ASP A 156 -4.58 -4.20 1.06
CA ASP A 156 -5.32 -3.79 -0.14
C ASP A 156 -5.82 -4.98 -0.94
N MET A 157 -5.10 -6.09 -0.85
CA MET A 157 -5.45 -7.33 -1.52
C MET A 157 -4.96 -8.53 -0.73
N PHE A 158 -5.82 -9.56 -0.66
CA PHE A 158 -5.46 -10.89 -0.20
C PHE A 158 -5.19 -11.80 -1.39
N VAL A 159 -4.03 -12.43 -1.39
CA VAL A 159 -3.70 -13.50 -2.33
C VAL A 159 -3.70 -14.81 -1.56
N TRP A 160 -4.74 -15.61 -1.79
CA TRP A 160 -4.91 -16.90 -1.13
C TRP A 160 -4.31 -18.01 -1.99
N VAL A 161 -3.21 -18.62 -1.53
CA VAL A 161 -2.49 -19.65 -2.26
C VAL A 161 -3.04 -21.04 -1.85
N VAL A 162 -3.57 -21.75 -2.82
CA VAL A 162 -4.09 -23.12 -2.67
C VAL A 162 -3.30 -24.10 -3.55
N ASP A 163 -3.29 -25.36 -3.19
CA ASP A 163 -2.68 -26.45 -3.98
C ASP A 163 -3.75 -27.41 -4.53
N PRO A 164 -3.44 -28.19 -5.59
CA PRO A 164 -4.41 -29.06 -6.24
C PRO A 164 -4.97 -30.18 -5.37
N GLN A 165 -4.34 -30.48 -4.24
CA GLN A 165 -4.81 -31.55 -3.34
C GLN A 165 -5.80 -31.03 -2.30
N LYS A 166 -5.68 -29.73 -1.94
CA LYS A 166 -6.42 -29.13 -0.82
C LYS A 166 -7.32 -27.95 -1.23
N TYR A 167 -7.39 -27.58 -2.53
CA TYR A 167 -8.20 -26.44 -2.96
C TYR A 167 -9.69 -26.56 -2.58
N ALA A 168 -10.21 -27.78 -2.43
CA ALA A 168 -11.60 -28.07 -2.04
C ALA A 168 -11.74 -28.52 -0.58
N ASP A 169 -10.73 -28.26 0.28
CA ASP A 169 -10.79 -28.60 1.70
C ASP A 169 -11.87 -27.76 2.40
N ALA A 170 -12.87 -28.42 2.97
CA ALA A 170 -13.99 -27.79 3.65
C ALA A 170 -13.50 -26.88 4.82
N ALA A 171 -12.44 -27.28 5.54
CA ALA A 171 -11.90 -26.47 6.62
C ALA A 171 -11.29 -25.16 6.09
N LEU A 172 -10.65 -25.16 4.92
CA LEU A 172 -10.16 -23.97 4.25
C LEU A 172 -11.32 -23.04 3.90
N HIS A 173 -12.36 -23.59 3.28
CA HIS A 173 -13.50 -22.81 2.82
C HIS A 173 -14.34 -22.26 3.97
N ASP A 174 -14.74 -23.09 4.92
CA ASP A 174 -15.65 -22.69 6.00
C ASP A 174 -14.98 -21.76 7.01
N ARG A 175 -13.67 -21.93 7.26
CA ARG A 175 -12.96 -21.15 8.29
C ARG A 175 -12.37 -19.85 7.76
N TYR A 176 -11.96 -19.81 6.49
CA TYR A 176 -11.18 -18.69 5.95
C TYR A 176 -11.85 -18.01 4.76
N LEU A 177 -12.25 -18.75 3.71
CA LEU A 177 -12.71 -18.14 2.47
C LEU A 177 -14.13 -17.59 2.58
N LYS A 178 -15.09 -18.36 3.08
CA LYS A 178 -16.49 -17.92 3.25
C LYS A 178 -16.66 -16.66 4.14
N PRO A 179 -15.99 -16.55 5.30
CA PRO A 179 -16.04 -15.33 6.09
C PRO A 179 -15.54 -14.08 5.37
N LEU A 180 -14.69 -14.25 4.35
CA LEU A 180 -14.15 -13.16 3.54
C LEU A 180 -15.02 -12.82 2.31
N ALA A 181 -16.17 -13.48 2.10
CA ALA A 181 -17.07 -13.21 0.99
C ALA A 181 -17.48 -11.72 0.85
N PRO A 182 -17.72 -10.95 1.92
CA PRO A 182 -17.97 -9.51 1.82
C PRO A 182 -16.81 -8.71 1.19
N HIS A 183 -15.60 -9.28 1.16
CA HIS A 183 -14.36 -8.66 0.66
C HIS A 183 -13.84 -9.35 -0.62
N ALA A 184 -14.71 -10.07 -1.33
CA ALA A 184 -14.34 -10.86 -2.52
C ALA A 184 -13.71 -10.02 -3.65
N ASP A 185 -14.02 -8.74 -3.73
CA ASP A 185 -13.47 -7.78 -4.69
C ASP A 185 -12.00 -7.43 -4.47
N VAL A 186 -11.50 -7.59 -3.23
CA VAL A 186 -10.07 -7.41 -2.87
C VAL A 186 -9.35 -8.74 -2.65
N MET A 187 -9.95 -9.84 -3.12
CA MET A 187 -9.37 -11.19 -3.01
C MET A 187 -8.88 -11.71 -4.36
N MET A 188 -7.80 -12.46 -4.29
CA MET A 188 -7.29 -13.28 -5.38
C MET A 188 -7.02 -14.69 -4.85
N VAL A 189 -7.52 -15.70 -5.54
CA VAL A 189 -7.20 -17.11 -5.25
C VAL A 189 -6.21 -17.60 -6.29
N VAL A 190 -5.10 -18.17 -5.85
CA VAL A 190 -4.01 -18.64 -6.69
C VAL A 190 -3.90 -20.15 -6.55
N LEU A 191 -4.24 -20.89 -7.59
CA LEU A 191 -3.96 -22.31 -7.68
C LEU A 191 -2.48 -22.49 -8.02
N ASN A 192 -1.68 -22.86 -7.04
CA ASN A 192 -0.25 -23.12 -7.21
C ASN A 192 0.01 -24.59 -7.50
N GLN A 193 1.25 -24.95 -7.84
CA GLN A 193 1.71 -26.30 -8.12
C GLN A 193 1.01 -26.95 -9.36
N VAL A 194 0.63 -26.13 -10.35
CA VAL A 194 -0.01 -26.64 -11.58
C VAL A 194 0.90 -27.49 -12.43
N ASP A 195 2.23 -27.43 -12.22
CA ASP A 195 3.23 -28.34 -12.81
C ASP A 195 3.00 -29.82 -12.47
N ARG A 196 2.20 -30.10 -11.43
CA ARG A 196 1.81 -31.48 -11.03
C ARG A 196 0.57 -31.97 -11.74
N LEU A 197 -0.07 -31.16 -12.56
CA LEU A 197 -1.31 -31.45 -13.26
C LEU A 197 -1.07 -31.59 -14.77
N THR A 198 -1.83 -32.43 -15.43
CA THR A 198 -1.93 -32.33 -16.89
C THR A 198 -2.72 -31.08 -17.27
N PRO A 199 -2.59 -30.59 -18.52
CA PRO A 199 -3.37 -29.42 -18.97
C PRO A 199 -4.88 -29.59 -18.75
N GLU A 200 -5.42 -30.76 -19.03
CA GLU A 200 -6.85 -31.09 -18.88
C GLU A 200 -7.26 -31.10 -17.40
N ALA A 201 -6.42 -31.66 -16.51
CA ALA A 201 -6.67 -31.71 -15.08
C ALA A 201 -6.59 -30.30 -14.49
N ARG A 202 -5.64 -29.43 -14.94
CA ARG A 202 -5.56 -28.05 -14.56
C ARG A 202 -6.84 -27.28 -14.91
N ASP A 203 -7.29 -27.41 -16.17
CA ASP A 203 -8.50 -26.72 -16.63
C ASP A 203 -9.74 -27.18 -15.87
N GLN A 204 -9.81 -28.47 -15.55
CA GLN A 204 -10.89 -29.04 -14.74
C GLN A 204 -10.84 -28.44 -13.31
N THR A 205 -9.68 -28.46 -12.67
CA THR A 205 -9.50 -27.93 -11.30
C THR A 205 -9.85 -26.44 -11.25
N MET A 206 -9.44 -25.66 -12.25
CA MET A 206 -9.76 -24.23 -12.32
C MET A 206 -11.28 -23.99 -12.45
N ARG A 207 -11.98 -24.78 -13.27
CA ARG A 207 -13.43 -24.70 -13.39
C ARG A 207 -14.15 -25.10 -12.10
N ASP A 208 -13.67 -26.13 -11.43
CA ASP A 208 -14.25 -26.60 -10.18
C ASP A 208 -14.02 -25.58 -9.05
N LEU A 209 -12.81 -25.04 -8.94
CA LEU A 209 -12.50 -23.98 -7.98
C LEU A 209 -13.34 -22.72 -8.23
N ARG A 210 -13.53 -22.30 -9.49
CA ARG A 210 -14.41 -21.16 -9.83
C ARG A 210 -15.85 -21.42 -9.38
N ARG A 211 -16.40 -22.59 -9.67
CA ARG A 211 -17.76 -22.98 -9.24
C ARG A 211 -17.91 -22.95 -7.71
N LEU A 212 -16.88 -23.44 -7.01
CA LEU A 212 -16.87 -23.46 -5.55
C LEU A 212 -16.88 -22.04 -4.99
N LEU A 213 -15.99 -21.17 -5.48
CA LEU A 213 -15.94 -19.76 -5.09
C LEU A 213 -17.26 -19.02 -5.39
N ASP A 214 -17.86 -19.27 -6.55
CA ASP A 214 -19.14 -18.66 -6.93
C ASP A 214 -20.27 -19.10 -5.96
N SER A 215 -20.31 -20.37 -5.58
CA SER A 215 -21.31 -20.92 -4.64
C SER A 215 -21.16 -20.36 -3.21
N GLU A 216 -19.99 -19.84 -2.87
CA GLU A 216 -19.66 -19.31 -1.55
C GLU A 216 -19.70 -17.78 -1.47
N GLY A 217 -20.18 -17.12 -2.52
CA GLY A 217 -20.26 -15.66 -2.58
C GLY A 217 -18.93 -14.97 -2.94
N LEU A 218 -17.93 -15.74 -3.33
CA LEU A 218 -16.60 -15.27 -3.73
C LEU A 218 -16.44 -15.10 -5.25
N GLY A 219 -17.54 -15.00 -6.00
CA GLY A 219 -17.52 -14.90 -7.46
C GLY A 219 -16.74 -13.71 -8.02
N LYS A 220 -16.59 -12.63 -7.24
CA LYS A 220 -15.78 -11.46 -7.61
C LYS A 220 -14.28 -11.65 -7.38
N ALA A 221 -13.86 -12.66 -6.62
CA ALA A 221 -12.47 -12.94 -6.38
C ALA A 221 -11.75 -13.29 -7.69
N ARG A 222 -10.58 -12.66 -7.88
CA ARG A 222 -9.70 -12.99 -9.01
C ARG A 222 -9.18 -14.42 -8.85
N LEU A 223 -8.99 -15.13 -9.95
CA LEU A 223 -8.50 -16.51 -9.95
C LEU A 223 -7.39 -16.65 -10.97
N CYS A 224 -6.24 -17.20 -10.58
CA CYS A 224 -5.17 -17.54 -11.49
C CYS A 224 -4.51 -18.88 -11.11
N ALA A 225 -3.80 -19.47 -12.07
CA ALA A 225 -3.08 -20.73 -11.94
C ALA A 225 -1.59 -20.48 -12.15
N ILE A 226 -0.75 -20.98 -11.23
CA ILE A 226 0.70 -20.83 -11.30
C ILE A 226 1.45 -22.11 -10.91
N SER A 227 2.68 -22.22 -11.35
CA SER A 227 3.70 -23.00 -10.67
C SER A 227 4.79 -22.06 -10.18
N ALA A 228 4.81 -21.78 -8.89
CA ALA A 228 5.86 -20.99 -8.30
C ALA A 228 7.25 -21.67 -8.40
N PHE A 229 7.27 -22.98 -8.64
CA PHE A 229 8.51 -23.76 -8.81
C PHE A 229 9.09 -23.61 -10.22
N THR A 230 8.26 -23.70 -11.26
CA THR A 230 8.70 -23.61 -12.67
C THR A 230 8.67 -22.17 -13.20
N GLY A 231 7.94 -21.27 -12.56
CA GLY A 231 7.66 -19.92 -13.03
C GLY A 231 6.46 -19.79 -13.96
N GLU A 232 5.78 -20.89 -14.29
CA GLU A 232 4.58 -20.87 -15.13
C GLU A 232 3.47 -20.05 -14.46
N GLY A 233 2.82 -19.14 -15.21
CA GLY A 233 1.74 -18.28 -14.73
C GLY A 233 2.17 -17.15 -13.77
N VAL A 234 3.44 -17.09 -13.36
CA VAL A 234 3.96 -16.03 -12.49
C VAL A 234 3.95 -14.65 -13.17
N PRO A 235 4.27 -14.53 -14.48
CA PRO A 235 4.13 -13.24 -15.18
C PRO A 235 2.69 -12.71 -15.16
N GLU A 236 1.69 -13.56 -15.35
CA GLU A 236 0.27 -13.22 -15.31
C GLU A 236 -0.17 -12.79 -13.92
N LEU A 237 0.32 -13.47 -12.86
CA LEU A 237 0.10 -13.08 -11.48
C LEU A 237 0.69 -11.69 -11.20
N ARG A 238 1.93 -11.44 -11.63
CA ARG A 238 2.56 -10.12 -11.51
C ARG A 238 1.78 -9.02 -12.25
N ALA A 239 1.27 -9.31 -13.45
CA ALA A 239 0.45 -8.38 -14.21
C ALA A 239 -0.85 -8.01 -13.47
N GLN A 240 -1.50 -8.99 -12.83
CA GLN A 240 -2.70 -8.74 -12.01
C GLN A 240 -2.38 -7.91 -10.76
N LEU A 241 -1.22 -8.12 -10.13
CA LEU A 241 -0.74 -7.30 -9.01
C LEU A 241 -0.43 -5.87 -9.48
N ALA A 242 0.24 -5.71 -10.62
CA ALA A 242 0.54 -4.41 -11.22
C ALA A 242 -0.75 -3.62 -11.55
N GLN A 243 -1.79 -4.31 -12.02
CA GLN A 243 -3.09 -3.71 -12.24
C GLN A 243 -3.71 -3.19 -10.93
N ALA A 244 -3.68 -3.97 -9.86
CA ALA A 244 -4.19 -3.54 -8.55
C ALA A 244 -3.41 -2.33 -7.99
N ILE A 245 -2.09 -2.30 -8.17
CA ILE A 245 -1.24 -1.17 -7.82
C ILE A 245 -1.67 0.08 -8.60
N SER A 246 -1.85 -0.03 -9.90
CA SER A 246 -2.27 1.08 -10.75
C SER A 246 -3.66 1.61 -10.38
N GLU A 247 -4.62 0.72 -10.13
CA GLU A 247 -5.97 1.08 -9.67
C GLU A 247 -5.93 1.87 -8.36
N LYS A 248 -5.13 1.41 -7.39
CA LYS A 248 -4.97 2.11 -6.11
C LYS A 248 -4.26 3.46 -6.26
N GLN A 249 -3.19 3.53 -7.03
CA GLN A 249 -2.48 4.79 -7.28
C GLN A 249 -3.40 5.83 -7.95
N MET A 250 -4.25 5.40 -8.88
CA MET A 250 -5.25 6.30 -9.48
C MET A 250 -6.28 6.77 -8.46
N ALA A 251 -6.76 5.89 -7.58
CA ALA A 251 -7.69 6.27 -6.51
C ALA A 251 -7.02 7.26 -5.52
N ALA A 252 -5.76 7.03 -5.15
CA ALA A 252 -4.99 7.94 -4.29
C ALA A 252 -4.81 9.31 -4.93
N LYS A 253 -4.49 9.39 -6.22
CA LYS A 253 -4.36 10.66 -6.96
C LYS A 253 -5.67 11.45 -7.02
N ARG A 254 -6.80 10.77 -7.23
CA ARG A 254 -8.13 11.42 -7.18
C ARG A 254 -8.40 12.02 -5.80
N LEU A 255 -8.14 11.24 -4.76
CA LEU A 255 -8.32 11.69 -3.40
C LEU A 255 -7.39 12.86 -3.03
N GLU A 256 -6.13 12.84 -3.51
CA GLU A 256 -5.19 13.95 -3.36
C GLU A 256 -5.73 15.23 -4.02
N ALA A 257 -6.33 15.12 -5.21
CA ALA A 257 -6.95 16.26 -5.88
C ALA A 257 -8.15 16.81 -5.07
N ASP A 258 -9.00 15.92 -4.55
CA ASP A 258 -10.15 16.31 -3.71
C ASP A 258 -9.70 17.00 -2.43
N VAL A 259 -8.68 16.46 -1.73
CA VAL A 259 -8.09 17.05 -0.53
C VAL A 259 -7.49 18.42 -0.83
N THR A 260 -6.78 18.55 -1.95
CA THR A 260 -6.16 19.82 -2.36
C THR A 260 -7.23 20.88 -2.69
N LEU A 261 -8.32 20.50 -3.34
CA LEU A 261 -9.43 21.39 -3.66
C LEU A 261 -10.09 21.92 -2.38
N VAL A 262 -10.43 21.01 -1.46
CA VAL A 262 -11.08 21.38 -0.18
C VAL A 262 -10.15 22.21 0.70
N ALA A 263 -8.84 21.91 0.73
CA ALA A 263 -7.86 22.70 1.44
C ALA A 263 -7.76 24.13 0.88
N LYS A 264 -7.90 24.28 -0.44
CA LYS A 264 -7.95 25.59 -1.09
C LYS A 264 -9.22 26.36 -0.73
N GLU A 265 -10.39 25.74 -0.80
CA GLU A 265 -11.66 26.36 -0.38
C GLU A 265 -11.60 26.82 1.06
N LEU A 266 -11.09 25.97 1.97
CA LEU A 266 -10.91 26.33 3.38
C LEU A 266 -9.94 27.50 3.57
N SER A 267 -8.86 27.53 2.79
CA SER A 267 -7.87 28.63 2.82
C SER A 267 -8.44 29.96 2.31
N GLU A 268 -9.28 29.93 1.29
CA GLU A 268 -9.95 31.11 0.74
C GLU A 268 -10.93 31.71 1.77
N GLU A 269 -11.68 30.88 2.47
CA GLU A 269 -12.57 31.31 3.56
C GLU A 269 -11.81 31.95 4.73
N ILE A 270 -10.72 31.32 5.16
CA ILE A 270 -9.90 31.83 6.27
C ILE A 270 -9.19 33.12 5.90
N GLY A 271 -8.79 33.29 4.63
CA GLY A 271 -8.12 34.50 4.13
C GLY A 271 -8.99 35.77 4.22
N HIS A 272 -10.29 35.63 4.44
CA HIS A 272 -11.24 36.72 4.60
C HIS A 272 -11.59 37.01 6.09
N ALA A 273 -11.11 36.17 7.03
CA ALA A 273 -11.33 36.36 8.46
C ALA A 273 -10.43 37.46 9.04
N ASP A 274 -10.99 38.27 9.95
CA ASP A 274 -10.24 39.33 10.61
C ASP A 274 -9.10 38.70 11.45
N PRO A 275 -7.84 39.10 11.25
CA PRO A 275 -6.69 38.55 11.99
C PRO A 275 -6.78 38.72 13.51
N ASP A 276 -7.57 39.66 13.99
CA ASP A 276 -7.74 39.94 15.44
C ASP A 276 -8.59 38.84 16.15
N GLU A 277 -9.37 38.04 15.43
CA GLU A 277 -10.15 36.94 16.04
C GLU A 277 -9.34 35.64 16.21
N VAL A 278 -8.25 35.47 15.47
CA VAL A 278 -7.40 34.30 15.56
C VAL A 278 -6.09 34.66 16.25
N GLY A 279 -5.88 34.21 17.49
CA GLY A 279 -4.62 34.44 18.18
C GLY A 279 -3.42 34.04 17.29
N GLU A 280 -2.39 34.89 17.23
CA GLU A 280 -1.27 34.80 16.26
C GLU A 280 -0.61 33.43 16.17
N GLN A 281 -0.56 32.66 17.26
CA GLN A 281 -0.04 31.29 17.29
C GLN A 281 -0.95 30.32 16.55
N ARG A 282 -2.28 30.42 16.70
CA ARG A 282 -3.25 29.57 16.01
C ARG A 282 -3.31 29.85 14.52
N ALA A 283 -3.24 31.14 14.13
CA ALA A 283 -3.13 31.57 12.74
C ALA A 283 -1.88 30.98 12.06
N LYS A 284 -0.73 30.98 12.74
CA LYS A 284 0.51 30.36 12.24
C LYS A 284 0.38 28.84 12.10
N GLN A 285 -0.24 28.17 13.07
CA GLN A 285 -0.48 26.71 12.99
C GLN A 285 -1.42 26.34 11.85
N LEU A 286 -2.53 27.07 11.71
CA LEU A 286 -3.50 26.87 10.64
C LEU A 286 -2.88 27.08 9.25
N ASN A 287 -2.18 28.20 9.06
CA ASN A 287 -1.48 28.49 7.80
C ASN A 287 -0.43 27.40 7.47
N ARG A 288 0.24 26.85 8.47
CA ARG A 288 1.16 25.74 8.27
C ARG A 288 0.45 24.47 7.85
N ALA A 289 -0.63 24.08 8.55
CA ALA A 289 -1.41 22.88 8.24
C ALA A 289 -2.03 22.96 6.83
N LEU A 290 -2.60 24.12 6.46
CA LEU A 290 -3.12 24.36 5.11
C LEU A 290 -2.03 24.32 4.04
N GLY A 291 -0.87 24.93 4.34
CA GLY A 291 0.29 24.91 3.45
C GLY A 291 0.80 23.48 3.21
N GLU A 292 0.83 22.65 4.24
CA GLU A 292 1.19 21.24 4.15
C GLU A 292 0.13 20.45 3.35
N ALA A 293 -1.16 20.65 3.62
CA ALA A 293 -2.25 20.01 2.89
C ALA A 293 -2.26 20.38 1.40
N ALA A 294 -1.99 21.65 1.08
CA ALA A 294 -1.87 22.13 -0.30
C ALA A 294 -0.52 21.77 -0.97
N GLY A 295 0.41 21.15 -0.25
CA GLY A 295 1.71 20.74 -0.79
C GLY A 295 2.71 21.90 -0.95
N VAL A 296 2.50 23.06 -0.29
CA VAL A 296 3.36 24.24 -0.39
C VAL A 296 4.79 23.92 0.06
N ALA A 297 4.96 23.08 1.08
CA ALA A 297 6.27 22.66 1.59
C ALA A 297 7.10 21.97 0.50
N VAL A 298 6.47 21.10 -0.30
CA VAL A 298 7.12 20.36 -1.41
C VAL A 298 7.60 21.34 -2.49
N VAL A 299 6.74 22.28 -2.89
CA VAL A 299 7.10 23.30 -3.88
C VAL A 299 8.24 24.18 -3.38
N THR A 300 8.17 24.64 -2.13
CA THR A 300 9.21 25.49 -1.52
C THR A 300 10.55 24.77 -1.47
N GLU A 301 10.57 23.49 -1.09
CA GLU A 301 11.79 22.71 -1.04
C GLU A 301 12.36 22.41 -2.43
N ALA A 302 11.51 22.10 -3.41
CA ALA A 302 11.93 21.92 -4.80
C ALA A 302 12.57 23.20 -5.36
N VAL A 303 11.96 24.36 -5.08
CA VAL A 303 12.51 25.68 -5.46
C VAL A 303 13.86 25.95 -4.75
N LEU A 304 13.95 25.67 -3.44
CA LEU A 304 15.20 25.83 -2.69
C LEU A 304 16.31 24.91 -3.21
N LYS A 305 16.01 23.64 -3.46
CA LYS A 305 16.96 22.68 -4.04
C LYS A 305 17.41 23.12 -5.43
N ALA A 306 16.48 23.58 -6.29
CA ALA A 306 16.80 24.08 -7.61
C ALA A 306 17.65 25.35 -7.56
N THR A 307 17.34 26.28 -6.67
CA THR A 307 18.10 27.54 -6.48
C THR A 307 19.51 27.25 -5.95
N ARG A 308 19.63 26.41 -4.91
CA ARG A 308 20.95 25.97 -4.39
C ARG A 308 21.77 25.28 -5.47
N ARG A 309 21.15 24.41 -6.27
CA ARG A 309 21.83 23.74 -7.39
C ARG A 309 22.31 24.75 -8.43
N ARG A 310 21.44 25.67 -8.87
CA ARG A 310 21.79 26.70 -9.85
C ARG A 310 22.91 27.62 -9.30
N GLY A 311 22.83 28.01 -8.03
CA GLY A 311 23.89 28.76 -7.34
C GLY A 311 25.22 27.99 -7.32
N THR A 312 25.21 26.71 -6.96
CA THR A 312 26.42 25.87 -6.93
C THR A 312 26.99 25.63 -8.34
N LEU A 313 26.15 25.55 -9.37
CA LEU A 313 26.60 25.42 -10.76
C LEU A 313 27.19 26.72 -11.30
N ALA A 314 26.72 27.87 -10.81
CA ALA A 314 27.21 29.20 -11.21
C ALA A 314 28.52 29.62 -10.49
N THR A 315 28.67 29.21 -9.20
CA THR A 315 29.80 29.66 -8.35
C THR A 315 30.75 28.53 -7.92
N GLY A 316 30.44 27.29 -8.28
CA GLY A 316 31.19 26.10 -7.82
C GLY A 316 32.45 25.82 -8.62
N TRP A 317 33.39 25.10 -8.02
CA TRP A 317 34.64 24.65 -8.64
C TRP A 317 34.36 23.74 -9.84
N PRO A 318 35.06 23.88 -11.00
CA PRO A 318 34.75 23.17 -12.24
C PRO A 318 34.64 21.65 -12.12
N ALA A 319 35.47 21.01 -11.33
CA ALA A 319 35.47 19.56 -11.14
C ALA A 319 34.23 19.04 -10.38
N ILE A 320 33.67 19.83 -9.46
CA ILE A 320 32.50 19.49 -8.65
C ILE A 320 31.20 19.77 -9.43
N THR A 321 31.20 20.81 -10.27
CA THR A 321 30.04 21.17 -11.08
C THR A 321 29.76 20.17 -12.18
N TRP A 322 30.76 19.49 -12.74
CA TRP A 322 30.60 18.45 -13.74
C TRP A 322 29.80 17.25 -13.24
N VAL A 323 30.16 16.73 -12.04
CA VAL A 323 29.47 15.58 -11.41
C VAL A 323 28.01 15.94 -11.04
N LYS A 324 27.75 17.18 -10.62
CA LYS A 324 26.41 17.64 -10.24
C LYS A 324 25.47 17.89 -11.44
N ARG A 325 25.99 18.06 -12.65
CA ARG A 325 25.19 18.17 -13.88
C ARG A 325 24.50 16.86 -14.26
N LEU A 326 24.97 15.72 -13.76
CA LEU A 326 24.39 14.39 -14.01
C LEU A 326 23.14 14.10 -13.18
N ARG A 327 22.83 14.92 -12.17
CA ARG A 327 21.60 14.75 -11.37
C ARG A 327 20.43 15.52 -11.98
N PRO A 328 19.21 14.93 -12.05
CA PRO A 328 18.05 15.61 -12.60
C PRO A 328 17.71 16.89 -11.84
N ASP A 329 17.07 17.85 -12.51
CA ASP A 329 16.60 19.10 -11.89
C ASP A 329 15.30 18.81 -11.12
N PRO A 330 15.20 19.19 -9.80
CA PRO A 330 14.00 18.96 -8.99
C PRO A 330 12.72 19.64 -9.51
N LEU A 331 12.84 20.59 -10.46
CA LEU A 331 11.71 21.32 -11.06
C LEU A 331 11.40 20.89 -12.51
N ARG A 332 11.99 19.78 -12.97
CA ARG A 332 11.70 19.22 -14.31
C ARG A 332 10.99 17.91 -14.23
#